data_c414b070750dfefab5931f719dc34492
#
_entry.id   c414b070750dfefab5931f719dc34492
#
_cell.length_a   1.000
_cell.length_b   1.000
_cell.length_c   1.000
_cell.angle_alpha   90.00
_cell.angle_beta   90.00
_cell.angle_gamma   90.00
#
_symmetry.space_group_name_H-M   'P 1'
#
loop_
_entity.id
_entity.type
_entity.pdbx_description
1 polymer ?
#
loop_
_entity_poly.entity_id
_entity_poly.type
_entity_poly.pdbx_seq_one_letter_code
_entity_poly.pdbx_strand_id
1 'polypeptide(L)'
;MRRESGMTLVEVMVSAMVLSMVMLALSASLRTFAATYTAVEQSATRTARLREVTYFLRHVLREAYSPHQGAFDAGGGQISWLAPIDRVGAAGGVTWLRLRREGDALMLDFAIPDSEMVEQADSDPKWGAAIPSETLLSNVRSFSVSKLKEPDVGRGYADSDDNSDNEGLSADLPPGVRLEWEIEGMAWPPLVVAFDGY
;
A
#
# COMPACT_ATOMS: atom_id res chain seq x y z
N MET A 1 -58.44 51.24 -23.72
CA MET A 1 -58.02 51.43 -22.33
C MET A 1 -57.67 50.08 -21.75
N ARG A 2 -56.38 49.79 -21.53
CA ARG A 2 -55.94 48.59 -20.79
C ARG A 2 -56.17 48.82 -19.29
N ARG A 3 -56.97 47.97 -18.66
CA ARG A 3 -57.09 47.97 -17.20
C ARG A 3 -55.78 47.41 -16.62
N GLU A 4 -55.04 48.27 -15.97
CA GLU A 4 -53.94 47.83 -15.12
C GLU A 4 -54.55 47.24 -13.84
N SER A 5 -54.51 45.91 -13.76
CA SER A 5 -54.87 45.20 -12.51
C SER A 5 -53.68 45.25 -11.57
N GLY A 6 -53.75 46.05 -10.52
CA GLY A 6 -52.74 46.09 -9.46
C GLY A 6 -52.69 44.73 -8.72
N MET A 7 -51.49 44.30 -8.39
CA MET A 7 -51.21 43.08 -7.63
C MET A 7 -51.76 43.24 -6.20
N THR A 8 -52.48 42.28 -5.69
CA THR A 8 -53.02 42.31 -4.32
C THR A 8 -51.94 42.04 -3.30
N LEU A 9 -52.03 42.62 -2.10
CA LEU A 9 -51.09 42.39 -1.00
C LEU A 9 -50.97 40.92 -0.64
N VAL A 10 -52.04 40.16 -0.76
CA VAL A 10 -52.09 38.72 -0.52
C VAL A 10 -51.27 37.94 -1.55
N GLU A 11 -51.33 38.34 -2.83
CA GLU A 11 -50.58 37.70 -3.93
C GLU A 11 -49.06 37.89 -3.77
N VAL A 12 -48.63 39.08 -3.29
CA VAL A 12 -47.23 39.33 -2.95
C VAL A 12 -46.78 38.48 -1.77
N MET A 13 -47.58 38.34 -0.73
CA MET A 13 -47.25 37.49 0.43
C MET A 13 -47.12 36.01 0.06
N VAL A 14 -48.08 35.50 -0.73
CA VAL A 14 -48.07 34.09 -1.18
C VAL A 14 -46.85 33.85 -2.09
N SER A 15 -46.55 34.77 -3.02
CA SER A 15 -45.40 34.67 -3.89
C SER A 15 -44.08 34.67 -3.11
N ALA A 16 -43.93 35.52 -2.09
CA ALA A 16 -42.77 35.57 -1.22
C ALA A 16 -42.60 34.27 -0.39
N MET A 17 -43.72 33.70 0.08
CA MET A 17 -43.71 32.43 0.80
C MET A 17 -43.26 31.25 -0.09
N VAL A 18 -43.78 31.16 -1.31
CA VAL A 18 -43.40 30.14 -2.27
C VAL A 18 -41.92 30.31 -2.67
N LEU A 19 -41.49 31.53 -2.93
CA LEU A 19 -40.05 31.79 -3.26
C LEU A 19 -39.15 31.37 -2.10
N SER A 20 -39.51 31.66 -0.87
CA SER A 20 -38.74 31.26 0.32
C SER A 20 -38.66 29.75 0.45
N MET A 21 -39.73 29.00 0.19
CA MET A 21 -39.71 27.54 0.19
C MET A 21 -38.78 26.97 -0.92
N VAL A 22 -38.84 27.54 -2.11
CA VAL A 22 -37.94 27.14 -3.21
C VAL A 22 -36.50 27.41 -2.85
N MET A 23 -36.17 28.56 -2.29
CA MET A 23 -34.82 28.90 -1.84
C MET A 23 -34.31 27.95 -0.75
N LEU A 24 -35.16 27.56 0.20
CA LEU A 24 -34.80 26.57 1.20
C LEU A 24 -34.54 25.19 0.60
N ALA A 25 -35.39 24.74 -0.32
CA ALA A 25 -35.20 23.46 -1.01
C ALA A 25 -33.89 23.44 -1.83
N LEU A 26 -33.59 24.52 -2.56
CA LEU A 26 -32.33 24.66 -3.31
C LEU A 26 -31.12 24.65 -2.37
N SER A 27 -31.17 25.39 -1.26
CA SER A 27 -30.09 25.42 -0.27
C SER A 27 -29.84 24.05 0.36
N ALA A 28 -30.89 23.30 0.69
CA ALA A 28 -30.78 21.95 1.20
C ALA A 28 -30.15 20.99 0.17
N SER A 29 -30.60 21.08 -1.08
CA SER A 29 -30.04 20.31 -2.20
C SER A 29 -28.54 20.57 -2.40
N LEU A 30 -28.14 21.84 -2.44
CA LEU A 30 -26.73 22.22 -2.59
C LEU A 30 -25.83 21.68 -1.46
N ARG A 31 -26.32 21.72 -0.21
CA ARG A 31 -25.59 21.15 0.92
C ARG A 31 -25.40 19.64 0.78
N THR A 32 -26.42 18.93 0.34
CA THR A 32 -26.35 17.48 0.11
C THR A 32 -25.36 17.16 -1.02
N PHE A 33 -25.40 17.88 -2.12
CA PHE A 33 -24.44 17.71 -3.20
C PHE A 33 -23.00 17.97 -2.74
N ALA A 34 -22.74 19.05 -2.01
CA ALA A 34 -21.43 19.36 -1.49
C ALA A 34 -20.89 18.25 -0.56
N ALA A 35 -21.73 17.76 0.36
CA ALA A 35 -21.36 16.67 1.26
C ALA A 35 -21.06 15.37 0.49
N THR A 36 -21.88 15.02 -0.50
CA THR A 36 -21.64 13.85 -1.34
C THR A 36 -20.38 13.98 -2.15
N TYR A 37 -20.13 15.14 -2.74
CA TYR A 37 -18.92 15.40 -3.54
C TYR A 37 -17.66 15.22 -2.70
N THR A 38 -17.61 15.83 -1.52
CA THR A 38 -16.44 15.69 -0.62
C THR A 38 -16.21 14.25 -0.17
N ALA A 39 -17.27 13.49 0.13
CA ALA A 39 -17.16 12.09 0.49
C ALA A 39 -16.62 11.21 -0.66
N VAL A 40 -17.09 11.45 -1.88
CA VAL A 40 -16.60 10.74 -3.08
C VAL A 40 -15.13 11.07 -3.35
N GLU A 41 -14.76 12.36 -3.29
CA GLU A 41 -13.39 12.81 -3.50
C GLU A 41 -12.42 12.20 -2.47
N GLN A 42 -12.78 12.19 -1.20
CA GLN A 42 -11.98 11.55 -0.15
C GLN A 42 -11.82 10.05 -0.39
N SER A 43 -12.89 9.36 -0.76
CA SER A 43 -12.86 7.93 -1.07
C SER A 43 -11.98 7.62 -2.30
N ALA A 44 -12.08 8.45 -3.34
CA ALA A 44 -11.28 8.31 -4.55
C ALA A 44 -9.78 8.53 -4.27
N THR A 45 -9.44 9.58 -3.52
CA THR A 45 -8.05 9.89 -3.15
C THR A 45 -7.44 8.77 -2.30
N ARG A 46 -8.21 8.25 -1.32
CA ARG A 46 -7.77 7.12 -0.50
C ARG A 46 -7.50 5.88 -1.34
N THR A 47 -8.43 5.52 -2.21
CA THR A 47 -8.29 4.36 -3.10
C THR A 47 -7.11 4.50 -4.05
N ALA A 48 -6.88 5.70 -4.59
CA ALA A 48 -5.73 5.99 -5.45
C ALA A 48 -4.40 5.76 -4.70
N ARG A 49 -4.27 6.29 -3.47
CA ARG A 49 -3.08 6.10 -2.64
C ARG A 49 -2.83 4.62 -2.31
N LEU A 50 -3.86 3.88 -1.98
CA LEU A 50 -3.75 2.44 -1.69
C LEU A 50 -3.26 1.66 -2.91
N ARG A 51 -3.76 1.98 -4.11
CA ARG A 51 -3.30 1.38 -5.36
C ARG A 51 -1.85 1.72 -5.65
N GLU A 52 -1.46 2.97 -5.45
CA GLU A 52 -0.08 3.43 -5.61
C GLU A 52 0.88 2.66 -4.72
N VAL A 53 0.57 2.56 -3.41
CA VAL A 53 1.37 1.79 -2.46
C VAL A 53 1.42 0.30 -2.83
N THR A 54 0.28 -0.29 -3.22
CA THR A 54 0.22 -1.68 -3.66
C THR A 54 1.08 -1.93 -4.91
N TYR A 55 1.03 -1.01 -5.88
CA TYR A 55 1.85 -1.09 -7.09
C TYR A 55 3.34 -0.95 -6.77
N PHE A 56 3.70 0.03 -5.95
CA PHE A 56 5.07 0.25 -5.49
C PHE A 56 5.62 -0.99 -4.78
N LEU A 57 4.91 -1.51 -3.77
CA LEU A 57 5.34 -2.69 -3.02
C LEU A 57 5.48 -3.92 -3.93
N ARG A 58 4.54 -4.10 -4.87
CA ARG A 58 4.63 -5.20 -5.84
C ARG A 58 5.89 -5.09 -6.71
N HIS A 59 6.20 -3.90 -7.16
CA HIS A 59 7.38 -3.66 -7.99
C HIS A 59 8.66 -3.97 -7.21
N VAL A 60 8.80 -3.38 -6.03
CA VAL A 60 10.02 -3.51 -5.23
C VAL A 60 10.21 -4.92 -4.67
N LEU A 61 9.11 -5.61 -4.33
CA LEU A 61 9.19 -7.01 -3.88
C LEU A 61 9.55 -7.97 -5.03
N ARG A 62 9.13 -7.71 -6.27
CA ARG A 62 9.54 -8.52 -7.41
C ARG A 62 11.03 -8.45 -7.71
N GLU A 63 11.64 -7.33 -7.37
CA GLU A 63 13.08 -7.12 -7.52
C GLU A 63 13.86 -7.53 -6.27
N ALA A 64 13.21 -8.27 -5.35
CA ALA A 64 13.88 -8.74 -4.15
C ALA A 64 15.08 -9.62 -4.52
N TYR A 65 16.20 -9.33 -3.87
CA TYR A 65 17.46 -10.00 -4.08
C TYR A 65 17.92 -10.63 -2.75
N SER A 66 18.30 -11.90 -2.77
CA SER A 66 18.78 -12.62 -1.59
C SER A 66 20.16 -13.23 -1.87
N PRO A 67 21.23 -12.49 -1.61
CA PRO A 67 22.60 -12.98 -1.85
C PRO A 67 23.06 -14.03 -0.84
N HIS A 68 22.45 -14.08 0.35
CA HIS A 68 22.84 -15.00 1.43
C HIS A 68 21.63 -15.29 2.34
N GLN A 69 21.76 -16.30 3.20
CA GLN A 69 20.77 -16.59 4.23
C GLN A 69 20.56 -15.39 5.14
N GLY A 70 19.28 -15.04 5.41
CA GLY A 70 18.92 -13.87 6.22
C GLY A 70 18.75 -12.56 5.44
N ALA A 71 19.11 -12.52 4.16
CA ALA A 71 18.86 -11.34 3.32
C ALA A 71 17.37 -11.12 3.04
N PHE A 72 16.54 -12.12 3.28
CA PHE A 72 15.10 -12.03 3.21
C PHE A 72 14.48 -12.61 4.48
N ASP A 73 13.75 -11.79 5.22
CA ASP A 73 12.98 -12.23 6.38
C ASP A 73 11.54 -11.77 6.27
N ALA A 74 10.61 -12.69 6.50
CA ALA A 74 9.19 -12.41 6.49
C ALA A 74 8.51 -13.19 7.62
N GLY A 75 8.02 -12.45 8.61
CA GLY A 75 7.36 -13.01 9.79
C GLY A 75 7.07 -11.95 10.84
N GLY A 76 6.27 -12.31 11.84
CA GLY A 76 6.04 -11.42 13.00
C GLY A 76 5.41 -10.08 12.70
N GLY A 77 4.71 -9.92 11.56
CA GLY A 77 4.10 -8.65 11.17
C GLY A 77 5.08 -7.65 10.53
N GLN A 78 6.20 -8.12 10.05
CA GLN A 78 7.17 -7.35 9.26
C GLN A 78 7.77 -8.19 8.15
N ILE A 79 8.33 -7.52 7.16
CA ILE A 79 9.12 -8.14 6.08
C ILE A 79 10.32 -7.27 5.79
N SER A 80 11.50 -7.87 5.67
CA SER A 80 12.74 -7.21 5.25
C SER A 80 13.36 -7.93 4.07
N TRP A 81 13.90 -7.16 3.13
CA TRP A 81 14.52 -7.68 1.90
C TRP A 81 15.51 -6.68 1.33
N LEU A 82 16.37 -7.14 0.44
CA LEU A 82 17.21 -6.30 -0.40
C LEU A 82 16.55 -6.10 -1.77
N ALA A 83 16.59 -4.87 -2.29
CA ALA A 83 16.17 -4.58 -3.65
C ALA A 83 16.95 -3.40 -4.24
N PRO A 84 17.14 -3.36 -5.56
CA PRO A 84 17.66 -2.18 -6.23
C PRO A 84 16.59 -1.09 -6.20
N ILE A 85 16.88 0.03 -5.56
CA ILE A 85 16.00 1.20 -5.58
C ILE A 85 16.80 2.40 -6.06
N ASP A 86 16.34 2.99 -7.16
CA ASP A 86 16.83 4.26 -7.64
C ASP A 86 16.20 5.38 -6.80
N ARG A 87 16.93 5.89 -5.83
CA ARG A 87 16.46 6.94 -4.95
C ARG A 87 17.42 8.12 -4.92
N VAL A 88 16.84 9.32 -4.90
CA VAL A 88 17.60 10.58 -4.76
C VAL A 88 18.37 10.54 -3.43
N GLY A 89 19.72 10.50 -3.53
CA GLY A 89 20.62 10.45 -2.38
C GLY A 89 21.28 9.09 -2.10
N ALA A 90 20.82 7.99 -2.71
CA ALA A 90 21.56 6.75 -2.78
C ALA A 90 22.20 6.65 -4.17
N ALA A 91 23.50 6.57 -4.23
CA ALA A 91 24.25 6.42 -5.49
C ALA A 91 24.02 5.01 -6.04
N GLY A 92 22.90 4.79 -6.72
CA GLY A 92 22.50 3.55 -7.40
C GLY A 92 23.01 2.28 -6.73
N GLY A 93 22.16 1.35 -6.41
CA GLY A 93 22.59 0.13 -5.75
C GLY A 93 21.47 -0.60 -5.04
N VAL A 94 21.84 -1.67 -4.36
CA VAL A 94 20.92 -2.46 -3.57
C VAL A 94 20.72 -1.78 -2.21
N THR A 95 19.49 -1.68 -1.76
CA THR A 95 19.10 -1.08 -0.47
C THR A 95 18.35 -2.10 0.36
N TRP A 96 18.61 -2.15 1.64
CA TRP A 96 17.79 -2.87 2.60
C TRP A 96 16.47 -2.14 2.80
N LEU A 97 15.39 -2.87 2.73
CA LEU A 97 14.03 -2.41 2.93
C LEU A 97 13.38 -3.21 4.04
N ARG A 98 12.64 -2.55 4.90
CA ARG A 98 11.81 -3.21 5.89
C ARG A 98 10.44 -2.55 5.94
N LEU A 99 9.42 -3.35 5.71
CA LEU A 99 8.02 -2.95 5.85
C LEU A 99 7.51 -3.48 7.18
N ARG A 100 7.04 -2.59 8.04
CA ARG A 100 6.50 -2.92 9.36
C ARG A 100 5.36 -2.01 9.73
N ARG A 101 4.51 -2.48 10.64
CA ARG A 101 3.50 -1.63 11.25
C ARG A 101 4.07 -1.00 12.52
N GLU A 102 3.93 0.32 12.64
CA GLU A 102 4.25 1.07 13.84
C GLU A 102 3.05 1.89 14.28
N GLY A 103 2.46 1.55 15.43
CA GLY A 103 1.20 2.16 15.85
C GLY A 103 0.06 1.87 14.88
N ASP A 104 -0.45 2.91 14.25
CA ASP A 104 -1.48 2.88 13.21
C ASP A 104 -0.94 3.18 11.80
N ALA A 105 0.37 3.18 11.62
CA ALA A 105 1.01 3.46 10.34
C ALA A 105 1.73 2.23 9.78
N LEU A 106 1.72 2.08 8.46
CA LEU A 106 2.59 1.17 7.72
C LEU A 106 3.83 1.95 7.30
N MET A 107 4.97 1.57 7.88
CA MET A 107 6.25 2.24 7.71
C MET A 107 7.16 1.44 6.80
N LEU A 108 7.88 2.15 5.95
CA LEU A 108 8.97 1.60 5.15
C LEU A 108 10.28 2.18 5.66
N ASP A 109 11.11 1.33 6.23
CA ASP A 109 12.45 1.68 6.69
C ASP A 109 13.47 1.32 5.61
N PHE A 110 14.56 2.07 5.59
CA PHE A 110 15.67 1.91 4.66
C PHE A 110 16.97 1.77 5.41
N ALA A 111 17.87 0.93 4.90
CA ALA A 111 19.25 0.91 5.34
C ALA A 111 20.18 0.70 4.13
N ILE A 112 21.31 1.41 4.12
CA ILE A 112 22.33 1.24 3.09
C ILE A 112 23.19 0.05 3.52
N PRO A 113 23.34 -0.99 2.70
CA PRO A 113 24.21 -2.10 3.03
C PRO A 113 25.67 -1.63 2.98
N ASP A 114 26.43 -1.91 4.03
CA ASP A 114 27.90 -1.84 3.98
C ASP A 114 28.40 -3.01 3.09
N SER A 115 29.52 -2.83 2.43
CA SER A 115 30.12 -3.85 1.55
C SER A 115 30.33 -5.20 2.26
N GLU A 116 30.60 -5.17 3.56
CA GLU A 116 30.73 -6.37 4.41
C GLU A 116 29.37 -7.03 4.72
N MET A 117 28.27 -6.26 4.75
CA MET A 117 26.93 -6.76 5.02
C MET A 117 26.29 -7.50 3.86
N VAL A 118 26.76 -7.27 2.65
CA VAL A 118 26.27 -7.98 1.46
C VAL A 118 26.84 -9.41 1.43
N GLU A 119 27.99 -9.63 2.06
CA GLU A 119 28.68 -10.93 2.07
C GLU A 119 28.46 -11.74 3.36
N GLN A 120 28.06 -11.12 4.46
CA GLN A 120 27.94 -11.78 5.76
C GLN A 120 26.56 -11.59 6.39
N ALA A 121 25.91 -12.71 6.69
CA ALA A 121 24.56 -12.78 7.28
C ALA A 121 24.41 -12.21 8.70
N ASP A 122 25.49 -11.74 9.34
CA ASP A 122 25.55 -11.57 10.81
C ASP A 122 25.47 -10.10 11.28
N SER A 123 25.15 -9.15 10.41
CA SER A 123 25.05 -7.75 10.80
C SER A 123 23.64 -7.19 10.59
N ASP A 124 23.01 -6.78 11.68
CA ASP A 124 21.73 -6.09 11.64
C ASP A 124 21.83 -4.77 10.85
N PRO A 125 20.96 -4.54 9.86
CA PRO A 125 20.95 -3.30 9.10
C PRO A 125 20.70 -2.08 10.00
N LYS A 126 21.45 -1.01 9.80
CA LYS A 126 21.27 0.26 10.52
C LYS A 126 20.07 1.03 9.97
N TRP A 127 18.89 0.63 10.39
CA TRP A 127 17.63 1.20 9.92
C TRP A 127 17.50 2.70 10.20
N GLY A 128 17.12 3.47 9.18
CA GLY A 128 16.85 4.90 9.32
C GLY A 128 18.08 5.79 9.55
N ALA A 129 19.29 5.23 9.59
CA ALA A 129 20.49 6.01 9.90
C ALA A 129 20.90 6.97 8.76
N ALA A 130 20.79 6.52 7.50
CA ALA A 130 21.17 7.32 6.34
C ALA A 130 19.95 7.85 5.56
N ILE A 131 18.86 7.08 5.53
CA ILE A 131 17.62 7.42 4.85
C ILE A 131 16.48 7.32 5.87
N PRO A 132 15.72 8.40 6.09
CA PRO A 132 14.61 8.38 7.05
C PRO A 132 13.52 7.41 6.61
N SER A 133 12.85 6.80 7.59
CA SER A 133 11.68 5.96 7.36
C SER A 133 10.52 6.75 6.74
N GLU A 134 9.77 6.12 5.88
CA GLU A 134 8.60 6.72 5.23
C GLU A 134 7.29 6.08 5.67
N THR A 135 6.29 6.90 5.90
CA THR A 135 4.92 6.44 6.12
C THR A 135 4.23 6.19 4.80
N LEU A 136 3.97 4.94 4.47
CA LEU A 136 3.24 4.55 3.27
C LEU A 136 1.74 4.73 3.44
N LEU A 137 1.20 4.24 4.54
CA LEU A 137 -0.23 4.26 4.86
C LEU A 137 -0.45 4.64 6.32
N SER A 138 -1.54 5.35 6.59
CA SER A 138 -2.01 5.68 7.93
C SER A 138 -3.32 4.94 8.22
N ASN A 139 -3.70 4.88 9.51
CA ASN A 139 -4.93 4.20 9.98
C ASN A 139 -4.96 2.69 9.68
N VAL A 140 -3.79 2.06 9.69
CA VAL A 140 -3.62 0.61 9.50
C VAL A 140 -3.89 -0.09 10.82
N ARG A 141 -4.98 -0.86 10.90
CA ARG A 141 -5.35 -1.62 12.12
C ARG A 141 -4.58 -2.91 12.26
N SER A 142 -4.37 -3.61 11.16
CA SER A 142 -3.62 -4.87 11.15
C SER A 142 -2.72 -4.93 9.93
N PHE A 143 -1.59 -5.59 10.09
CA PHE A 143 -0.67 -5.93 9.02
C PHE A 143 -0.10 -7.32 9.31
N SER A 144 -0.14 -8.19 8.32
CA SER A 144 0.43 -9.53 8.40
C SER A 144 1.15 -9.89 7.12
N VAL A 145 2.18 -10.70 7.29
CA VAL A 145 3.00 -11.23 6.20
C VAL A 145 3.07 -12.73 6.34
N SER A 146 2.90 -13.43 5.24
CA SER A 146 3.08 -14.87 5.16
C SER A 146 3.87 -15.27 3.92
N LYS A 147 4.80 -16.21 4.08
CA LYS A 147 5.52 -16.83 2.96
C LYS A 147 4.56 -17.77 2.24
N LEU A 148 4.57 -17.76 0.92
CA LEU A 148 3.88 -18.77 0.12
C LEU A 148 4.60 -20.09 0.29
N LYS A 149 3.85 -21.18 0.38
CA LYS A 149 4.39 -22.53 0.37
C LYS A 149 4.61 -22.95 -1.08
N GLU A 150 5.65 -23.72 -1.31
CA GLU A 150 5.76 -24.46 -2.58
C GLU A 150 4.49 -25.26 -2.81
N PRO A 151 3.94 -25.22 -4.04
CA PRO A 151 2.87 -26.15 -4.39
C PRO A 151 3.41 -27.56 -4.17
N ASP A 152 2.67 -28.37 -3.42
CA ASP A 152 2.98 -29.79 -3.22
C ASP A 152 2.81 -30.51 -4.57
N VAL A 153 3.76 -30.31 -5.46
CA VAL A 153 3.89 -31.07 -6.70
C VAL A 153 4.35 -32.43 -6.24
N GLY A 154 3.38 -33.34 -6.09
CA GLY A 154 3.58 -34.66 -5.59
C GLY A 154 4.90 -35.24 -6.06
N ARG A 155 5.78 -35.51 -5.10
CA ARG A 155 7.01 -36.29 -5.31
C ARG A 155 6.65 -37.68 -5.83
N GLY A 156 6.29 -37.74 -7.11
CA GLY A 156 6.26 -38.97 -7.84
C GLY A 156 7.69 -39.30 -8.27
N TYR A 157 8.25 -40.31 -7.63
CA TYR A 157 9.44 -41.04 -8.09
C TYR A 157 10.54 -40.17 -8.73
N ALA A 158 11.42 -39.61 -7.93
CA ALA A 158 12.74 -39.25 -8.38
C ALA A 158 13.75 -40.11 -7.60
N ASP A 159 14.34 -41.02 -8.32
CA ASP A 159 15.50 -41.81 -7.95
C ASP A 159 16.61 -40.89 -7.44
N SER A 160 17.18 -41.28 -6.32
CA SER A 160 18.41 -40.75 -5.77
C SER A 160 19.55 -40.98 -6.77
N ASP A 161 20.15 -39.92 -7.22
CA ASP A 161 21.55 -39.71 -7.57
C ASP A 161 21.67 -38.62 -8.63
N ASP A 162 21.63 -37.37 -8.21
CA ASP A 162 22.37 -36.33 -8.95
C ASP A 162 22.84 -35.25 -7.98
N ASN A 163 24.13 -35.37 -7.67
CA ASN A 163 24.91 -34.41 -6.94
C ASN A 163 25.25 -33.30 -7.94
N SER A 164 24.29 -32.47 -8.28
CA SER A 164 24.55 -31.29 -9.07
C SER A 164 24.73 -30.10 -8.12
N ASP A 165 26.00 -29.77 -7.90
CA ASP A 165 26.51 -28.52 -7.36
C ASP A 165 25.97 -27.32 -8.17
N ASN A 166 24.69 -27.06 -8.08
CA ASN A 166 24.07 -25.84 -8.58
C ASN A 166 23.84 -24.93 -7.36
N GLU A 167 24.95 -24.57 -6.69
CA GLU A 167 25.03 -23.43 -5.78
C GLU A 167 24.88 -22.12 -6.57
N GLY A 168 23.74 -21.92 -7.17
CA GLY A 168 23.39 -20.71 -7.90
C GLY A 168 22.48 -19.79 -7.09
N LEU A 169 23.10 -18.91 -6.29
CA LEU A 169 22.71 -17.50 -6.03
C LEU A 169 21.26 -17.14 -5.62
N SER A 170 20.42 -18.09 -5.22
CA SER A 170 19.03 -17.84 -4.78
C SER A 170 18.73 -18.52 -3.44
N ALA A 171 19.63 -18.43 -2.49
CA ALA A 171 19.65 -19.37 -1.37
C ALA A 171 18.44 -19.33 -0.42
N ASP A 172 17.54 -18.33 -0.38
CA ASP A 172 16.47 -18.29 0.65
C ASP A 172 15.22 -17.46 0.31
N LEU A 173 14.98 -17.14 -0.94
CA LEU A 173 13.69 -16.53 -1.28
C LEU A 173 12.59 -17.60 -1.26
N PRO A 174 11.49 -17.39 -0.54
CA PRO A 174 10.33 -18.27 -0.68
C PRO A 174 9.74 -18.14 -2.09
N PRO A 175 8.87 -19.06 -2.55
CA PRO A 175 8.19 -18.94 -3.85
C PRO A 175 7.44 -17.62 -4.02
N GLY A 176 7.12 -16.95 -2.92
CA GLY A 176 6.50 -15.66 -2.88
C GLY A 176 6.05 -15.28 -1.49
N VAL A 177 5.43 -14.12 -1.40
CA VAL A 177 4.85 -13.59 -0.16
C VAL A 177 3.43 -13.11 -0.38
N ARG A 178 2.67 -13.19 0.70
CA ARG A 178 1.33 -12.63 0.80
C ARG A 178 1.31 -11.61 1.93
N LEU A 179 0.95 -10.38 1.59
CA LEU A 179 0.77 -9.28 2.54
C LEU A 179 -0.71 -8.97 2.65
N GLU A 180 -1.18 -8.83 3.87
CA GLU A 180 -2.56 -8.46 4.19
C GLU A 180 -2.56 -7.29 5.15
N TRP A 181 -3.44 -6.33 4.93
CA TRP A 181 -3.64 -5.20 5.82
C TRP A 181 -5.10 -4.77 5.87
N GLU A 182 -5.47 -4.20 7.00
CA GLU A 182 -6.78 -3.62 7.25
C GLU A 182 -6.62 -2.13 7.54
N ILE A 183 -7.37 -1.30 6.84
CA ILE A 183 -7.36 0.15 6.99
C ILE A 183 -8.73 0.62 7.41
N GLU A 184 -8.82 1.32 8.52
CA GLU A 184 -10.06 1.88 9.05
C GLU A 184 -11.20 0.85 9.22
N GLY A 185 -10.85 -0.41 9.49
CA GLY A 185 -11.82 -1.50 9.63
C GLY A 185 -12.28 -2.13 8.30
N MET A 186 -11.64 -1.76 7.19
CA MET A 186 -11.88 -2.36 5.88
C MET A 186 -10.66 -3.20 5.48
N ALA A 187 -10.87 -4.49 5.23
CA ALA A 187 -9.84 -5.35 4.69
C ALA A 187 -9.53 -4.94 3.24
N TRP A 188 -8.26 -4.68 2.95
CA TRP A 188 -7.79 -4.45 1.59
C TRP A 188 -7.49 -5.79 0.91
N PRO A 189 -7.71 -5.92 -0.41
CA PRO A 189 -7.32 -7.13 -1.12
C PRO A 189 -5.85 -7.50 -0.87
N PRO A 190 -5.55 -8.77 -0.59
CA PRO A 190 -4.19 -9.20 -0.28
C PRO A 190 -3.25 -8.95 -1.46
N LEU A 191 -2.06 -8.45 -1.17
CA LEU A 191 -0.99 -8.34 -2.14
C LEU A 191 -0.21 -9.64 -2.16
N VAL A 192 -0.30 -10.36 -3.25
CA VAL A 192 0.47 -11.59 -3.49
C VAL A 192 1.55 -11.27 -4.52
N VAL A 193 2.80 -11.58 -4.17
CA VAL A 193 3.97 -11.41 -5.03
C VAL A 193 4.71 -12.74 -5.09
N ALA A 194 4.86 -13.27 -6.30
CA ALA A 194 5.76 -14.37 -6.56
C ALA A 194 7.14 -13.82 -6.90
N PHE A 195 8.18 -14.53 -6.49
CA PHE A 195 9.56 -14.20 -6.83
C PHE A 195 9.98 -14.97 -8.08
N ASP A 196 10.49 -14.25 -9.07
CA ASP A 196 10.98 -14.84 -10.31
C ASP A 196 12.38 -15.42 -10.06
N GLY A 197 12.45 -16.70 -9.78
CA GLY A 197 13.74 -17.34 -9.44
C GLY A 197 13.64 -18.82 -9.11
N TYR A 198 12.45 -19.38 -9.31
CA TYR A 198 12.20 -20.83 -9.18
C TYR A 198 11.92 -21.45 -10.53
#